data_702232a5d2592a43adb1d4794dd450b0
#
_entry.id   702232a5d2592a43adb1d4794dd450b0
#
_cell.length_a   1.000
_cell.length_b   1.000
_cell.length_c   1.000
_cell.angle_alpha   90.00
_cell.angle_beta   90.00
_cell.angle_gamma   90.00
#
_symmetry.space_group_name_H-M   'P 1'
#
loop_
_entity.id
_entity.type
_entity.pdbx_description
1 polymer ?
#
loop_
_entity_poly.entity_id
_entity_poly.type
_entity_poly.pdbx_seq_one_letter_code
_entity_poly.pdbx_strand_id
1 'polypeptide(L)'
;MSLLDKDIREPLFMYLEIKLGKVRFFEEKEIGRARADVMMVTDDAVIGLEIKSDADSYARLKRQVRYYDKYFDYNYVVIGKSHLKHIEEHIPKYWGIISCTEGGEDVQFEEVREASKNTKRDMNLKMSFLWRRELETIKRECVKFKYYDLSKAQLRAKLIEKVDEQTLDKLISRELFDRDYTTLVD
;
A
#
# COMPACT_ATOMS: atom_id res chain seq x y z
N MET A 1 -25.98 -12.12 5.72
CA MET A 1 -25.75 -11.65 4.33
C MET A 1 -24.28 -11.85 4.01
N SER A 2 -23.94 -12.03 2.72
CA SER A 2 -22.51 -12.06 2.33
C SER A 2 -22.00 -10.64 2.23
N LEU A 3 -20.90 -10.32 2.95
CA LEU A 3 -20.25 -9.01 2.87
C LEU A 3 -19.73 -8.76 1.46
N LEU A 4 -20.02 -7.58 0.91
CA LEU A 4 -19.44 -7.12 -0.33
C LEU A 4 -18.23 -6.20 -0.05
N ASP A 5 -17.36 -5.98 -1.04
CA ASP A 5 -16.18 -5.12 -0.91
C ASP A 5 -16.51 -3.73 -0.30
N LYS A 6 -17.58 -3.10 -0.78
CA LYS A 6 -18.05 -1.78 -0.27
C LYS A 6 -18.44 -1.80 1.21
N ASP A 7 -18.91 -2.95 1.72
CA ASP A 7 -19.35 -3.08 3.12
C ASP A 7 -18.14 -3.33 4.05
N ILE A 8 -16.99 -3.68 3.49
CA ILE A 8 -15.76 -3.98 4.23
C ILE A 8 -14.88 -2.73 4.37
N ARG A 9 -14.79 -1.84 3.38
CA ARG A 9 -13.78 -0.77 3.29
C ARG A 9 -13.82 0.20 4.47
N GLU A 10 -14.93 0.87 4.69
CA GLU A 10 -15.05 1.87 5.76
C GLU A 10 -14.81 1.27 7.17
N PRO A 11 -15.44 0.12 7.54
CA PRO A 11 -15.11 -0.52 8.80
C PRO A 11 -13.65 -0.96 8.92
N LEU A 12 -13.02 -1.39 7.81
CA LEU A 12 -11.59 -1.75 7.78
C LEU A 12 -10.70 -0.54 8.10
N PHE A 13 -11.00 0.63 7.54
CA PHE A 13 -10.25 1.84 7.81
C PHE A 13 -10.34 2.21 9.30
N MET A 14 -11.52 2.19 9.88
CA MET A 14 -11.72 2.43 11.31
C MET A 14 -10.94 1.43 12.18
N TYR A 15 -10.99 0.13 11.84
CA TYR A 15 -10.23 -0.90 12.54
C TYR A 15 -8.71 -0.63 12.50
N LEU A 16 -8.18 -0.28 11.32
CA LEU A 16 -6.75 -0.02 11.15
C LEU A 16 -6.31 1.28 11.82
N GLU A 17 -7.13 2.33 11.81
CA GLU A 17 -6.86 3.57 12.54
C GLU A 17 -6.81 3.36 14.06
N ILE A 18 -7.74 2.58 14.61
CA ILE A 18 -7.74 2.23 16.03
C ILE A 18 -6.50 1.42 16.39
N LYS A 19 -6.11 0.47 15.53
CA LYS A 19 -5.00 -0.45 15.77
C LYS A 19 -3.63 0.21 15.63
N LEU A 20 -3.44 1.05 14.60
CA LEU A 20 -2.14 1.58 14.19
C LEU A 20 -1.96 3.06 14.52
N GLY A 21 -3.03 3.75 14.88
CA GLY A 21 -3.03 5.19 15.11
C GLY A 21 -3.03 5.97 13.79
N LYS A 22 -2.03 6.82 13.60
CA LYS A 22 -1.96 7.73 12.46
C LYS A 22 -1.64 6.98 11.16
N VAL A 23 -2.64 6.83 10.29
CA VAL A 23 -2.51 6.20 8.96
C VAL A 23 -3.23 7.05 7.90
N ARG A 24 -2.87 6.86 6.64
CA ARG A 24 -3.56 7.46 5.51
C ARG A 24 -3.88 6.42 4.46
N PHE A 25 -5.10 6.46 3.94
CA PHE A 25 -5.57 5.52 2.92
C PHE A 25 -5.68 6.19 1.56
N PHE A 26 -5.36 5.43 0.52
CA PHE A 26 -5.59 5.76 -0.89
C PHE A 26 -6.26 4.56 -1.53
N GLU A 27 -7.46 4.76 -2.04
CA GLU A 27 -8.21 3.70 -2.70
C GLU A 27 -7.87 3.59 -4.18
N GLU A 28 -8.08 2.40 -4.72
CA GLU A 28 -8.01 2.12 -6.15
C GLU A 28 -6.70 2.59 -6.82
N LYS A 29 -5.56 2.37 -6.13
CA LYS A 29 -4.27 2.87 -6.58
C LYS A 29 -3.68 2.03 -7.70
N GLU A 30 -3.34 2.66 -8.83
CA GLU A 30 -2.68 1.98 -9.93
C GLU A 30 -1.28 1.47 -9.54
N ILE A 31 -1.03 0.19 -9.82
CA ILE A 31 0.23 -0.52 -9.63
C ILE A 31 0.60 -1.28 -10.93
N GLY A 32 1.14 -0.55 -11.88
CA GLY A 32 1.45 -1.08 -13.22
C GLY A 32 0.21 -1.40 -14.04
N ARG A 33 -0.02 -2.70 -14.34
CA ARG A 33 -1.21 -3.17 -15.07
C ARG A 33 -2.28 -3.76 -14.13
N ALA A 34 -2.18 -3.47 -12.86
CA ALA A 34 -3.15 -3.85 -11.83
C ALA A 34 -3.54 -2.61 -11.02
N ARG A 35 -4.48 -2.78 -10.12
CA ARG A 35 -4.94 -1.75 -9.21
C ARG A 35 -5.02 -2.36 -7.82
N ALA A 36 -4.43 -1.69 -6.85
CA ALA A 36 -4.54 -2.06 -5.45
C ALA A 36 -5.86 -1.51 -4.92
N ASP A 37 -6.62 -2.34 -4.21
CA ASP A 37 -7.89 -1.91 -3.63
C ASP A 37 -7.64 -0.79 -2.62
N VAL A 38 -6.65 -0.95 -1.75
CA VAL A 38 -6.23 0.09 -0.81
C VAL A 38 -4.70 0.11 -0.69
N MET A 39 -4.14 1.31 -0.72
CA MET A 39 -2.78 1.63 -0.29
C MET A 39 -2.86 2.37 1.04
N MET A 40 -2.34 1.79 2.10
CA MET A 40 -2.22 2.42 3.42
C MET A 40 -0.80 2.93 3.63
N VAL A 41 -0.67 4.12 4.16
CA VAL A 41 0.62 4.76 4.49
C VAL A 41 0.70 4.97 5.99
N THR A 42 1.78 4.49 6.59
CA THR A 42 2.19 4.74 7.97
C THR A 42 3.39 5.69 8.02
N ASP A 43 3.97 5.95 9.18
CA ASP A 43 5.13 6.85 9.31
C ASP A 43 6.37 6.37 8.55
N ASP A 44 6.52 5.07 8.32
CA ASP A 44 7.73 4.46 7.75
C ASP A 44 7.48 3.41 6.66
N ALA A 45 6.23 3.12 6.32
CA ALA A 45 5.89 2.08 5.35
C ALA A 45 4.70 2.43 4.45
N VAL A 46 4.72 1.86 3.25
CA VAL A 46 3.60 1.86 2.32
C VAL A 46 3.09 0.42 2.18
N ILE A 47 1.85 0.19 2.58
CA ILE A 47 1.24 -1.12 2.76
C ILE A 47 0.12 -1.32 1.74
N GLY A 48 0.13 -2.45 1.04
CA GLY A 48 -0.93 -2.84 0.12
C GLY A 48 -1.97 -3.73 0.79
N LEU A 49 -3.24 -3.40 0.64
CA LEU A 49 -4.36 -4.20 1.13
C LEU A 49 -5.21 -4.65 -0.06
N GLU A 50 -5.32 -5.95 -0.27
CA GLU A 50 -6.20 -6.57 -1.27
C GLU A 50 -7.43 -7.12 -0.57
N ILE A 51 -8.63 -6.72 -1.00
CA ILE A 51 -9.89 -7.13 -0.40
C ILE A 51 -10.51 -8.26 -1.22
N LYS A 52 -10.91 -9.33 -0.55
CA LYS A 52 -11.62 -10.48 -1.11
C LYS A 52 -12.87 -10.77 -0.29
N SER A 53 -13.99 -10.23 -0.73
CA SER A 53 -15.29 -10.54 -0.14
C SER A 53 -15.67 -12.01 -0.34
N ASP A 54 -16.65 -12.51 0.39
CA ASP A 54 -17.13 -13.90 0.23
C ASP A 54 -17.63 -14.22 -1.19
N ALA A 55 -17.99 -13.21 -1.98
CA ALA A 55 -18.45 -13.36 -3.37
C ALA A 55 -17.30 -13.42 -4.39
N ASP A 56 -16.07 -13.08 -4.00
CA ASP A 56 -14.92 -13.03 -4.90
C ASP A 56 -14.32 -14.42 -5.16
N SER A 57 -13.54 -14.49 -6.25
CA SER A 57 -12.75 -15.69 -6.59
C SER A 57 -11.25 -15.39 -6.58
N TYR A 58 -10.43 -16.43 -6.46
CA TYR A 58 -8.97 -16.32 -6.52
C TYR A 58 -8.39 -16.19 -7.95
N ALA A 59 -9.23 -16.21 -9.00
CA ALA A 59 -8.77 -16.23 -10.38
C ALA A 59 -7.74 -15.14 -10.75
N ARG A 60 -7.87 -13.95 -10.17
CA ARG A 60 -6.97 -12.81 -10.41
C ARG A 60 -5.87 -12.66 -9.35
N LEU A 61 -6.00 -13.31 -8.18
CA LEU A 61 -5.15 -13.07 -7.01
C LEU A 61 -3.67 -13.31 -7.30
N LYS A 62 -3.32 -14.40 -8.00
CA LYS A 62 -1.93 -14.69 -8.39
C LYS A 62 -1.28 -13.58 -9.21
N ARG A 63 -2.05 -12.89 -10.05
CA ARG A 63 -1.58 -11.73 -10.82
C ARG A 63 -1.45 -10.50 -9.91
N GLN A 64 -2.43 -10.25 -9.05
CA GLN A 64 -2.42 -9.14 -8.09
C GLN A 64 -1.21 -9.24 -7.16
N VAL A 65 -0.96 -10.40 -6.54
CA VAL A 65 0.23 -10.66 -5.71
C VAL A 65 1.52 -10.21 -6.39
N ARG A 66 1.74 -10.55 -7.68
CA ARG A 66 2.95 -10.16 -8.41
C ARG A 66 3.14 -8.65 -8.57
N TYR A 67 2.04 -7.88 -8.64
CA TYR A 67 2.12 -6.43 -8.70
C TYR A 67 2.31 -5.84 -7.30
N TYR A 68 1.55 -6.26 -6.33
CA TYR A 68 1.69 -5.83 -4.94
C TYR A 68 3.13 -6.03 -4.43
N ASP A 69 3.72 -7.19 -4.70
CA ASP A 69 5.10 -7.51 -4.31
C ASP A 69 6.16 -6.55 -4.87
N LYS A 70 5.87 -5.85 -5.95
CA LYS A 70 6.79 -4.88 -6.53
C LYS A 70 6.68 -3.47 -5.94
N TYR A 71 5.54 -3.13 -5.34
CA TYR A 71 5.24 -1.76 -4.98
C TYR A 71 5.25 -1.49 -3.47
N PHE A 72 4.86 -2.47 -2.65
CA PHE A 72 4.57 -2.27 -1.24
C PHE A 72 5.61 -2.89 -0.32
N ASP A 73 5.82 -2.27 0.84
CA ASP A 73 6.73 -2.75 1.89
C ASP A 73 6.17 -3.95 2.61
N TYR A 74 4.85 -3.96 2.81
CA TYR A 74 4.06 -5.04 3.39
C TYR A 74 2.79 -5.21 2.59
N ASN A 75 2.26 -6.42 2.56
CA ASN A 75 1.03 -6.72 1.87
C ASN A 75 0.09 -7.51 2.77
N TYR A 76 -1.17 -7.17 2.74
CA TYR A 76 -2.24 -7.91 3.40
C TYR A 76 -3.32 -8.33 2.41
N VAL A 77 -3.92 -9.46 2.67
CA VAL A 77 -5.21 -9.81 2.11
C VAL A 77 -6.26 -9.69 3.21
N VAL A 78 -7.35 -8.97 2.92
CA VAL A 78 -8.52 -8.84 3.78
C VAL A 78 -9.60 -9.74 3.19
N ILE A 79 -10.06 -10.72 3.95
CA ILE A 79 -10.89 -11.81 3.42
C ILE A 79 -12.15 -12.04 4.24
N GLY A 80 -13.24 -12.36 3.55
CA GLY A 80 -14.41 -12.93 4.18
C GLY A 80 -14.14 -14.34 4.75
N LYS A 81 -14.96 -14.76 5.68
CA LYS A 81 -14.79 -16.02 6.42
C LYS A 81 -14.73 -17.26 5.52
N SER A 82 -15.42 -17.26 4.38
CA SER A 82 -15.42 -18.37 3.42
C SER A 82 -14.05 -18.65 2.80
N HIS A 83 -13.20 -17.62 2.69
CA HIS A 83 -11.87 -17.72 2.12
C HIS A 83 -10.78 -18.16 3.11
N LEU A 84 -11.04 -18.09 4.42
CA LEU A 84 -10.02 -18.30 5.45
C LEU A 84 -9.30 -19.65 5.34
N LYS A 85 -10.04 -20.68 4.95
CA LYS A 85 -9.53 -22.06 4.89
C LYS A 85 -8.49 -22.30 3.79
N HIS A 86 -8.53 -21.54 2.67
CA HIS A 86 -7.73 -21.81 1.48
C HIS A 86 -6.84 -20.65 1.06
N ILE A 87 -6.93 -19.47 1.68
CA ILE A 87 -6.19 -18.30 1.26
C ILE A 87 -4.67 -18.49 1.27
N GLU A 88 -4.15 -19.27 2.21
CA GLU A 88 -2.70 -19.52 2.32
C GLU A 88 -2.09 -20.26 1.12
N GLU A 89 -2.90 -20.96 0.35
CA GLU A 89 -2.48 -21.62 -0.89
C GLU A 89 -2.27 -20.62 -2.04
N HIS A 90 -2.82 -19.41 -1.92
CA HIS A 90 -2.90 -18.41 -2.98
C HIS A 90 -2.00 -17.19 -2.76
N ILE A 91 -1.47 -17.01 -1.54
CA ILE A 91 -0.61 -15.88 -1.19
C ILE A 91 0.74 -16.33 -0.60
N PRO A 92 1.79 -15.49 -0.73
CA PRO A 92 3.08 -15.77 -0.08
C PRO A 92 2.98 -15.79 1.45
N LYS A 93 3.87 -16.53 2.10
CA LYS A 93 3.90 -16.62 3.58
C LYS A 93 4.18 -15.29 4.29
N TYR A 94 4.84 -14.34 3.62
CA TYR A 94 5.12 -13.00 4.17
C TYR A 94 3.95 -12.01 4.03
N TRP A 95 2.88 -12.38 3.32
CA TRP A 95 1.66 -11.59 3.31
C TRP A 95 0.90 -11.77 4.62
N GLY A 96 0.36 -10.69 5.15
CA GLY A 96 -0.58 -10.73 6.27
C GLY A 96 -1.97 -11.18 5.83
N ILE A 97 -2.75 -11.65 6.79
CA ILE A 97 -4.15 -12.06 6.60
C ILE A 97 -4.99 -11.37 7.67
N ILE A 98 -5.98 -10.62 7.23
CA ILE A 98 -7.03 -10.06 8.08
C ILE A 98 -8.34 -10.73 7.66
N SER A 99 -9.01 -11.40 8.58
CA SER A 99 -10.34 -11.93 8.34
C SER A 99 -11.40 -10.90 8.72
N CYS A 100 -12.51 -10.87 7.98
CA CYS A 100 -13.68 -10.07 8.31
C CYS A 100 -14.93 -10.95 8.39
N THR A 101 -15.80 -10.63 9.37
CA THR A 101 -17.05 -11.34 9.60
C THR A 101 -18.15 -10.36 9.97
N GLU A 102 -19.41 -10.70 9.64
CA GLU A 102 -20.56 -9.96 10.17
C GLU A 102 -20.64 -10.17 11.69
N GLY A 103 -20.69 -9.09 12.46
CA GLY A 103 -20.82 -9.08 13.92
C GLY A 103 -22.04 -8.29 14.39
N GLY A 104 -23.25 -8.69 13.96
CA GLY A 104 -24.47 -7.95 14.24
C GLY A 104 -24.66 -6.77 13.29
N GLU A 105 -24.57 -5.51 13.79
CA GLU A 105 -24.67 -4.30 12.97
C GLU A 105 -23.33 -3.89 12.34
N ASP A 106 -22.20 -4.42 12.85
CA ASP A 106 -20.84 -4.03 12.44
C ASP A 106 -20.06 -5.19 11.81
N VAL A 107 -19.01 -4.85 11.05
CA VAL A 107 -18.02 -5.80 10.55
C VAL A 107 -16.92 -5.96 11.59
N GLN A 108 -16.65 -7.21 12.00
CA GLN A 108 -15.54 -7.51 12.91
C GLN A 108 -14.32 -7.98 12.14
N PHE A 109 -13.13 -7.53 12.57
CA PHE A 109 -11.85 -7.88 11.96
C PHE A 109 -10.95 -8.61 12.95
N GLU A 110 -10.24 -9.61 12.44
CA GLU A 110 -9.22 -10.34 13.17
C GLU A 110 -7.96 -10.46 12.31
N GLU A 111 -6.81 -10.06 12.85
CA GLU A 111 -5.53 -10.33 12.19
C GLU A 111 -5.10 -11.77 12.45
N VAL A 112 -5.34 -12.61 11.47
CA VAL A 112 -5.02 -14.05 11.51
C VAL A 112 -3.53 -14.29 11.34
N ARG A 113 -2.85 -13.46 10.55
CA ARG A 113 -1.41 -13.51 10.32
C ARG A 113 -0.87 -12.10 10.08
N GLU A 114 0.15 -11.72 10.83
CA GLU A 114 0.89 -10.47 10.62
C GLU A 114 1.73 -10.54 9.35
N ALA A 115 1.82 -9.42 8.61
CA ALA A 115 2.67 -9.33 7.45
C ALA A 115 4.14 -9.19 7.84
N SER A 116 5.02 -9.89 7.12
CA SER A 116 6.47 -9.66 7.21
C SER A 116 6.95 -8.76 6.08
N LYS A 117 8.09 -8.08 6.29
CA LYS A 117 8.66 -7.16 5.30
C LYS A 117 8.87 -7.85 3.95
N ASN A 118 8.35 -7.21 2.90
CA ASN A 118 8.47 -7.69 1.54
C ASN A 118 9.85 -7.34 0.95
N THR A 119 10.68 -8.34 0.74
CA THR A 119 12.03 -8.19 0.17
C THR A 119 12.05 -8.12 -1.37
N LYS A 120 10.91 -8.28 -2.04
CA LYS A 120 10.79 -8.25 -3.51
C LYS A 120 10.42 -6.88 -4.05
N ARG A 121 10.21 -5.92 -3.17
CA ARG A 121 9.82 -4.55 -3.54
C ARG A 121 10.90 -3.88 -4.41
N ASP A 122 10.47 -3.17 -5.42
CA ASP A 122 11.29 -2.31 -6.26
C ASP A 122 11.14 -0.85 -5.80
N MET A 123 12.23 -0.25 -5.31
CA MET A 123 12.22 1.13 -4.81
C MET A 123 11.80 2.14 -5.90
N ASN A 124 12.21 1.95 -7.15
CA ASN A 124 11.81 2.85 -8.23
C ASN A 124 10.31 2.78 -8.51
N LEU A 125 9.70 1.59 -8.39
CA LEU A 125 8.26 1.43 -8.52
C LEU A 125 7.52 2.02 -7.31
N LYS A 126 7.98 1.81 -6.09
CA LYS A 126 7.43 2.47 -4.89
C LYS A 126 7.48 3.99 -5.02
N MET A 127 8.63 4.55 -5.43
CA MET A 127 8.77 5.99 -5.67
C MET A 127 7.91 6.51 -6.82
N SER A 128 7.35 5.66 -7.67
CA SER A 128 6.44 6.08 -8.74
C SER A 128 5.12 6.65 -8.22
N PHE A 129 4.74 6.32 -6.97
CA PHE A 129 3.60 6.91 -6.29
C PHE A 129 3.75 8.41 -6.04
N LEU A 130 4.99 8.90 -5.92
CA LEU A 130 5.27 10.31 -5.67
C LEU A 130 5.03 11.19 -6.88
N TRP A 131 4.55 12.39 -6.66
CA TRP A 131 4.50 13.45 -7.65
C TRP A 131 5.88 14.07 -7.86
N ARG A 132 6.04 14.84 -8.95
CA ARG A 132 7.29 15.54 -9.25
C ARG A 132 7.72 16.45 -8.10
N ARG A 133 6.81 17.25 -7.55
CA ARG A 133 7.08 18.18 -6.46
C ARG A 133 7.59 17.48 -5.19
N GLU A 134 7.05 16.32 -4.86
CA GLU A 134 7.44 15.50 -3.70
C GLU A 134 8.87 14.95 -3.88
N LEU A 135 9.21 14.48 -5.07
CA LEU A 135 10.57 14.06 -5.41
C LEU A 135 11.57 15.23 -5.34
N GLU A 136 11.18 16.44 -5.75
CA GLU A 136 12.03 17.65 -5.62
C GLU A 136 12.19 18.07 -4.16
N THR A 137 11.20 17.84 -3.30
CA THR A 137 11.30 18.05 -1.86
C THR A 137 12.34 17.11 -1.25
N ILE A 138 12.24 15.81 -1.51
CA ILE A 138 13.23 14.82 -1.07
C ILE A 138 14.65 15.19 -1.56
N LYS A 139 14.76 15.59 -2.83
CA LYS A 139 16.04 16.04 -3.41
C LYS A 139 16.65 17.22 -2.62
N ARG A 140 15.86 18.25 -2.32
CA ARG A 140 16.34 19.43 -1.59
C ARG A 140 16.84 19.09 -0.19
N GLU A 141 16.22 18.13 0.46
CA GLU A 141 16.58 17.73 1.81
C GLU A 141 17.84 16.85 1.87
N CYS A 142 17.93 15.89 0.94
CA CYS A 142 18.92 14.83 1.04
C CYS A 142 20.16 15.05 0.16
N VAL A 143 20.06 15.81 -0.93
CA VAL A 143 21.12 15.78 -1.95
C VAL A 143 21.45 17.17 -2.50
N LYS A 144 22.72 17.55 -2.41
CA LYS A 144 23.25 18.78 -3.01
C LYS A 144 23.83 18.51 -4.41
N PHE A 145 22.99 18.13 -5.38
CA PHE A 145 23.47 18.04 -6.76
C PHE A 145 22.83 19.11 -7.65
N LYS A 146 23.66 19.67 -8.52
CA LYS A 146 23.30 20.78 -9.44
C LYS A 146 22.79 20.23 -10.78
N TYR A 147 21.97 19.20 -10.79
CA TYR A 147 21.34 18.73 -12.03
C TYR A 147 20.00 19.44 -12.21
N TYR A 148 19.93 20.24 -13.26
CA TYR A 148 18.71 20.88 -13.72
C TYR A 148 18.10 20.00 -14.83
N ASP A 149 16.79 20.03 -14.98
CA ASP A 149 16.04 19.39 -16.08
C ASP A 149 16.05 17.85 -16.12
N LEU A 150 16.19 17.19 -14.98
CA LEU A 150 15.98 15.75 -14.92
C LEU A 150 14.50 15.40 -15.13
N SER A 151 14.23 14.40 -15.97
CA SER A 151 12.89 13.79 -16.01
C SER A 151 12.51 13.17 -14.66
N LYS A 152 11.22 12.94 -14.42
CA LYS A 152 10.75 12.30 -13.18
C LYS A 152 11.44 10.94 -12.94
N ALA A 153 11.67 10.15 -14.01
CA ALA A 153 12.37 8.87 -13.92
C ALA A 153 13.85 9.02 -13.56
N GLN A 154 14.55 9.98 -14.17
CA GLN A 154 15.95 10.28 -13.87
C GLN A 154 16.12 10.79 -12.44
N LEU A 155 15.20 11.62 -11.96
CA LEU A 155 15.23 12.12 -10.59
C LEU A 155 15.07 10.96 -9.58
N ARG A 156 14.12 10.04 -9.78
CA ARG A 156 14.01 8.83 -8.95
C ARG A 156 15.29 8.02 -8.92
N ALA A 157 15.86 7.73 -10.11
CA ALA A 157 17.09 6.96 -10.22
C ALA A 157 18.25 7.63 -9.45
N LYS A 158 18.38 8.96 -9.52
CA LYS A 158 19.40 9.70 -8.78
C LYS A 158 19.17 9.70 -7.27
N LEU A 159 17.94 9.78 -6.81
CA LEU A 159 17.62 9.69 -5.39
C LEU A 159 17.96 8.29 -4.85
N ILE A 160 17.61 7.22 -5.56
CA ILE A 160 17.94 5.84 -5.20
C ILE A 160 19.48 5.62 -5.15
N GLU A 161 20.25 6.26 -6.05
CA GLU A 161 21.71 6.19 -6.06
C GLU A 161 22.37 6.90 -4.87
N LYS A 162 21.78 8.00 -4.39
CA LYS A 162 22.41 8.94 -3.46
C LYS A 162 21.90 8.88 -2.03
N VAL A 163 20.74 8.32 -1.80
CA VAL A 163 20.08 8.28 -0.50
C VAL A 163 19.88 6.82 -0.10
N ASP A 164 20.19 6.48 1.13
CA ASP A 164 19.97 5.12 1.65
C ASP A 164 18.50 4.74 1.68
N GLU A 165 18.23 3.44 1.59
CA GLU A 165 16.88 2.89 1.47
C GLU A 165 16.00 3.25 2.66
N GLN A 166 16.54 3.21 3.89
CA GLN A 166 15.77 3.49 5.10
C GLN A 166 15.33 4.96 5.15
N THR A 167 16.20 5.87 4.76
CA THR A 167 15.88 7.30 4.65
C THR A 167 14.83 7.52 3.57
N LEU A 168 14.96 6.87 2.40
CA LEU A 168 13.95 6.95 1.34
C LEU A 168 12.59 6.44 1.80
N ASP A 169 12.54 5.32 2.52
CA ASP A 169 11.28 4.74 3.02
C ASP A 169 10.52 5.76 3.88
N LYS A 170 11.19 6.40 4.83
CA LYS A 170 10.61 7.43 5.70
C LYS A 170 10.13 8.66 4.92
N LEU A 171 10.95 9.15 3.99
CA LEU A 171 10.62 10.34 3.21
C LEU A 171 9.47 10.08 2.24
N ILE A 172 9.41 8.92 1.61
CA ILE A 172 8.29 8.52 0.76
C ILE A 172 6.99 8.48 1.57
N SER A 173 7.01 7.83 2.75
CA SER A 173 5.86 7.76 3.64
C SER A 173 5.39 9.15 4.06
N ARG A 174 6.31 10.02 4.48
CA ARG A 174 6.00 11.40 4.85
C ARG A 174 5.36 12.18 3.71
N GLU A 175 5.96 12.19 2.52
CA GLU A 175 5.42 12.91 1.36
C GLU A 175 4.03 12.40 0.95
N LEU A 176 3.81 11.08 1.00
CA LEU A 176 2.50 10.50 0.75
C LEU A 176 1.49 10.85 1.85
N PHE A 177 1.94 10.84 3.10
CA PHE A 177 1.09 11.14 4.25
C PHE A 177 0.62 12.60 4.24
N ASP A 178 1.55 13.55 3.98
CA ASP A 178 1.29 14.98 3.99
C ASP A 178 0.74 15.53 2.66
N ARG A 179 0.50 14.64 1.67
CA ARG A 179 0.04 15.03 0.34
C ARG A 179 -1.23 15.88 0.39
N ASP A 180 -1.15 17.07 -0.15
CA ASP A 180 -2.26 17.99 -0.29
C ASP A 180 -2.77 18.01 -1.73
N TYR A 181 -4.05 17.67 -1.91
CA TYR A 181 -4.73 17.69 -3.20
C TYR A 181 -5.29 19.08 -3.55
N THR A 182 -5.41 20.01 -2.60
CA THR A 182 -5.98 21.34 -2.84
C THR A 182 -5.06 22.22 -3.69
N THR A 183 -3.77 21.94 -3.70
CA THR A 183 -2.76 22.67 -4.50
C THR A 183 -2.67 22.23 -5.97
N LEU A 184 -3.56 21.37 -6.45
CA LEU A 184 -3.63 20.93 -7.86
C LEU A 184 -4.57 21.78 -8.72
N VAL A 185 -5.16 22.83 -8.15
CA VAL A 185 -6.08 23.74 -8.87
C VAL A 185 -5.31 25.02 -9.18
N ASP A 186 -4.35 24.94 -10.15
CA ASP A 186 -3.79 26.06 -10.91
C ASP A 186 -3.43 25.60 -12.31
#